data_e13f9e84db650272f7e16fd52bde1199
#
_entry.id   e13f9e84db650272f7e16fd52bde1199
#
_cell.length_a   1.000
_cell.length_b   1.000
_cell.length_c   1.000
_cell.angle_alpha   90.00
_cell.angle_beta   90.00
_cell.angle_gamma   90.00
#
_symmetry.space_group_name_H-M   'P 1'
#
loop_
_entity.id
_entity.type
_entity.pdbx_description
1 polymer ?
#
loop_
_entity_poly.entity_id
_entity_poly.type
_entity_poly.pdbx_seq_one_letter_code
_entity_poly.pdbx_strand_id
1 'polypeptide(L)'
;MANKPDFKYAPMFQLGEDKTEYRLLTKEGVTTAEFEGKEIVKVAPEALTLLAQQAFHDVEFMLRREHNEQVAAILSDPEATENDKYVALQFLRNAEVAAKGILPFCQDTGTAIIHGEKGQQVWTGFEDEEALSRGVYNTFTEDNLRYSQNAPLTMYDEVNTRCNLPAQIDIEATEGAEYRFVMVAKGGGSANKTYFYPMTKDTIQNEGTLIPFLVEKMKSLGTAACPPYHIAFVIGGTSAEKNLLTVKLASIKYYDSLPTTGDETGRAFRDVDLEQKLLREAHNIGLGAQFGGKYMAHDIRVIRLPRHGASCPIGMGVSCSADRNIKAKINRDGIWLEVMDANPTELIPESLRRPGEGTKGIEIDLSKGIDAVRAELTKYPVSTPARRCLSTSRTTPSSTPVPPRRPRAIPVVPWARRRPTAWTPTSMSSRITVPASS
;
A
#
# COMPACT_ATOMS: atom_id res chain seq x y z
N MET A 1 -3.66 6.46 -54.19
CA MET A 1 -2.82 6.23 -53.01
C MET A 1 -3.61 6.75 -51.83
N ALA A 2 -3.80 5.96 -50.79
CA ALA A 2 -4.44 6.46 -49.55
C ALA A 2 -3.51 7.55 -48.97
N ASN A 3 -4.07 8.71 -48.63
CA ASN A 3 -3.31 9.78 -48.00
C ASN A 3 -2.67 9.24 -46.71
N LYS A 4 -1.32 9.26 -46.67
CA LYS A 4 -0.59 8.94 -45.46
C LYS A 4 -1.00 9.95 -44.38
N PRO A 5 -1.48 9.50 -43.19
CA PRO A 5 -1.81 10.42 -42.10
C PRO A 5 -0.54 11.17 -41.66
N ASP A 6 -0.71 12.44 -41.29
CA ASP A 6 0.37 13.23 -40.70
C ASP A 6 0.83 12.63 -39.38
N PHE A 7 2.12 12.69 -39.11
CA PHE A 7 2.69 12.29 -37.83
C PHE A 7 2.26 13.29 -36.75
N LYS A 8 1.52 12.79 -35.75
CA LYS A 8 1.16 13.55 -34.54
C LYS A 8 1.53 12.69 -33.33
N TYR A 9 2.44 13.20 -32.50
CA TYR A 9 2.77 12.54 -31.24
C TYR A 9 1.85 13.08 -30.12
N ALA A 10 1.28 12.17 -29.34
CA ALA A 10 0.59 12.47 -28.10
C ALA A 10 0.98 11.38 -27.06
N PRO A 11 1.35 11.76 -25.84
CA PRO A 11 1.63 10.77 -24.79
C PRO A 11 0.32 10.04 -24.44
N MET A 12 0.44 8.74 -24.16
CA MET A 12 -0.72 7.91 -23.78
C MET A 12 -1.35 8.42 -22.48
N PHE A 13 -0.55 8.77 -21.50
CA PHE A 13 -1.01 9.28 -20.21
C PHE A 13 -0.82 10.81 -20.17
N GLN A 14 -1.92 11.53 -20.31
CA GLN A 14 -1.97 12.99 -20.23
C GLN A 14 -2.51 13.37 -18.85
N LEU A 15 -1.63 13.36 -17.85
CA LEU A 15 -2.00 13.71 -16.48
C LEU A 15 -2.25 15.21 -16.36
N GLY A 16 -3.24 15.57 -15.56
CA GLY A 16 -3.49 16.95 -15.15
C GLY A 16 -2.45 17.41 -14.11
N GLU A 17 -2.70 18.59 -13.55
CA GLU A 17 -1.87 19.18 -12.51
C GLU A 17 -1.79 18.28 -11.26
N ASP A 18 -0.58 18.07 -10.75
CA ASP A 18 -0.37 17.37 -9.47
C ASP A 18 -0.70 18.31 -8.30
N LYS A 19 -1.79 18.02 -7.59
CA LYS A 19 -2.29 18.79 -6.43
C LYS A 19 -1.81 18.23 -5.10
N THR A 20 -0.87 17.30 -5.12
CA THR A 20 -0.33 16.68 -3.91
C THR A 20 0.39 17.73 -3.05
N GLU A 21 0.08 17.76 -1.77
CA GLU A 21 0.82 18.56 -0.80
C GLU A 21 2.16 17.87 -0.47
N TYR A 22 3.25 18.61 -0.62
CA TYR A 22 4.60 18.10 -0.38
C TYR A 22 5.28 18.84 0.78
N ARG A 23 6.02 18.10 1.61
CA ARG A 23 6.96 18.63 2.58
C ARG A 23 8.39 18.51 2.06
N LEU A 24 9.22 19.51 2.31
CA LEU A 24 10.65 19.42 2.04
C LEU A 24 11.30 18.46 3.02
N LEU A 25 11.98 17.43 2.51
CA LEU A 25 12.77 16.51 3.32
C LEU A 25 14.15 17.10 3.59
N THR A 26 14.88 17.45 2.53
CA THR A 26 16.18 18.10 2.61
C THR A 26 16.57 18.74 1.28
N LYS A 27 17.55 19.64 1.33
CA LYS A 27 18.24 20.17 0.15
C LYS A 27 19.62 19.51 -0.06
N GLU A 28 20.08 18.75 0.95
CA GLU A 28 21.39 18.12 0.88
C GLU A 28 21.42 17.04 -0.20
N GLY A 29 22.56 16.96 -0.88
CA GLY A 29 22.75 16.00 -1.98
C GLY A 29 22.07 16.39 -3.31
N VAL A 30 21.44 17.56 -3.39
CA VAL A 30 20.89 18.12 -4.63
C VAL A 30 21.66 19.40 -4.98
N THR A 31 22.20 19.46 -6.18
CA THR A 31 22.89 20.63 -6.72
C THR A 31 22.51 20.84 -8.18
N THR A 32 22.87 21.97 -8.76
CA THR A 32 22.63 22.23 -10.17
C THR A 32 23.94 22.47 -10.92
N ALA A 33 23.92 22.18 -12.20
CA ALA A 33 25.00 22.49 -13.14
C ALA A 33 24.37 22.94 -14.45
N GLU A 34 25.13 23.61 -15.30
CA GLU A 34 24.70 23.98 -16.65
C GLU A 34 25.37 23.08 -17.67
N PHE A 35 24.60 22.57 -18.62
CA PHE A 35 25.12 21.84 -19.78
C PHE A 35 24.35 22.24 -21.04
N GLU A 36 25.06 22.73 -22.05
CA GLU A 36 24.49 23.21 -23.33
C GLU A 36 23.33 24.22 -23.14
N GLY A 37 23.47 25.13 -22.19
CA GLY A 37 22.47 26.17 -21.90
C GLY A 37 21.20 25.64 -21.18
N LYS A 38 21.24 24.40 -20.73
CA LYS A 38 20.16 23.80 -19.90
C LYS A 38 20.64 23.55 -18.47
N GLU A 39 19.79 23.85 -17.52
CA GLU A 39 20.03 23.49 -16.13
C GLU A 39 19.90 21.96 -15.94
N ILE A 40 20.89 21.37 -15.33
CA ILE A 40 20.94 19.96 -14.96
C ILE A 40 20.86 19.85 -13.45
N VAL A 41 19.87 19.11 -12.94
CA VAL A 41 19.76 18.78 -11.52
C VAL A 41 20.64 17.57 -11.23
N LYS A 42 21.65 17.74 -10.38
CA LYS A 42 22.55 16.67 -9.92
C LYS A 42 22.09 16.14 -8.58
N VAL A 43 21.95 14.82 -8.48
CA VAL A 43 21.49 14.12 -7.29
C VAL A 43 22.59 13.19 -6.80
N ALA A 44 22.93 13.25 -5.52
CA ALA A 44 23.90 12.35 -4.90
C ALA A 44 23.24 11.02 -4.52
N PRO A 45 23.99 9.87 -4.44
CA PRO A 45 23.42 8.59 -4.10
C PRO A 45 22.77 8.57 -2.70
N GLU A 46 23.36 9.28 -1.74
CA GLU A 46 22.84 9.42 -0.39
C GLU A 46 21.44 10.10 -0.37
N ALA A 47 21.21 11.00 -1.31
CA ALA A 47 19.92 11.69 -1.47
C ALA A 47 18.82 10.72 -1.91
N LEU A 48 19.09 9.82 -2.88
CA LEU A 48 18.14 8.77 -3.27
C LEU A 48 17.94 7.74 -2.15
N THR A 49 19.00 7.39 -1.44
CA THR A 49 18.93 6.49 -0.28
C THR A 49 18.04 7.07 0.81
N LEU A 50 18.25 8.33 1.18
CA LEU A 50 17.44 9.02 2.18
C LEU A 50 15.97 9.14 1.75
N LEU A 51 15.73 9.48 0.47
CA LEU A 51 14.39 9.57 -0.09
C LEU A 51 13.64 8.25 0.09
N ALA A 52 14.22 7.13 -0.36
CA ALA A 52 13.59 5.83 -0.26
C ALA A 52 13.41 5.39 1.21
N GLN A 53 14.41 5.61 2.04
CA GLN A 53 14.34 5.29 3.47
C GLN A 53 13.18 6.01 4.15
N GLN A 54 13.08 7.33 3.99
CA GLN A 54 12.02 8.11 4.62
C GLN A 54 10.64 7.83 4.02
N ALA A 55 10.55 7.62 2.71
CA ALA A 55 9.29 7.31 2.05
C ALA A 55 8.71 5.97 2.54
N PHE A 56 9.54 4.92 2.66
CA PHE A 56 9.08 3.63 3.18
C PHE A 56 8.79 3.69 4.68
N HIS A 57 9.54 4.47 5.46
CA HIS A 57 9.16 4.76 6.84
C HIS A 57 7.77 5.37 6.90
N ASP A 58 7.52 6.44 6.16
CA ASP A 58 6.24 7.15 6.20
C ASP A 58 5.06 6.23 5.84
N VAL A 59 5.18 5.41 4.78
CA VAL A 59 4.06 4.54 4.35
C VAL A 59 3.83 3.33 5.26
N GLU A 60 4.82 2.91 6.03
CA GLU A 60 4.62 1.81 6.99
C GLU A 60 3.89 2.27 8.26
N PHE A 61 3.99 3.55 8.58
CA PHE A 61 3.43 4.10 9.82
C PHE A 61 2.26 5.07 9.61
N MET A 62 2.12 5.67 8.43
CA MET A 62 1.08 6.65 8.12
C MET A 62 0.38 6.31 6.81
N LEU A 63 -0.89 6.70 6.71
CA LEU A 63 -1.68 6.61 5.50
C LEU A 63 -1.99 8.01 4.96
N ARG A 64 -2.47 8.11 3.72
CA ARG A 64 -2.98 9.36 3.18
C ARG A 64 -4.22 9.83 3.95
N ARG A 65 -4.31 11.12 4.17
CA ARG A 65 -5.47 11.74 4.83
C ARG A 65 -6.78 11.39 4.13
N GLU A 66 -6.80 11.44 2.81
CA GLU A 66 -7.98 11.09 2.01
C GLU A 66 -8.46 9.63 2.24
N HIS A 67 -7.52 8.68 2.39
CA HIS A 67 -7.89 7.30 2.71
C HIS A 67 -8.54 7.22 4.11
N ASN A 68 -7.93 7.84 5.11
CA ASN A 68 -8.49 7.87 6.47
C ASN A 68 -9.86 8.57 6.52
N GLU A 69 -10.09 9.61 5.73
CA GLU A 69 -11.38 10.28 5.57
C GLU A 69 -12.44 9.37 4.96
N GLN A 70 -12.09 8.56 3.96
CA GLN A 70 -13.00 7.54 3.41
C GLN A 70 -13.36 6.48 4.45
N VAL A 71 -12.41 6.06 5.28
CA VAL A 71 -12.69 5.15 6.42
C VAL A 71 -13.60 5.84 7.45
N ALA A 72 -13.33 7.09 7.80
CA ALA A 72 -14.12 7.84 8.77
C ALA A 72 -15.56 8.10 8.30
N ALA A 73 -15.77 8.31 7.00
CA ALA A 73 -17.10 8.51 6.42
C ALA A 73 -18.04 7.34 6.68
N ILE A 74 -17.52 6.11 6.83
CA ILE A 74 -18.31 4.92 7.17
C ILE A 74 -19.00 5.07 8.54
N LEU A 75 -18.34 5.75 9.48
CA LEU A 75 -18.88 5.93 10.85
C LEU A 75 -20.17 6.75 10.88
N SER A 76 -20.34 7.65 9.93
CA SER A 76 -21.50 8.54 9.80
C SER A 76 -22.53 8.08 8.75
N ASP A 77 -22.25 7.03 7.97
CA ASP A 77 -23.19 6.51 6.97
C ASP A 77 -24.37 5.81 7.67
N PRO A 78 -25.62 6.28 7.46
CA PRO A 78 -26.81 5.66 8.03
C PRO A 78 -27.10 4.25 7.48
N GLU A 79 -26.57 3.92 6.29
CA GLU A 79 -26.74 2.61 5.65
C GLU A 79 -25.64 1.61 6.06
N ALA A 80 -24.57 2.09 6.72
CA ALA A 80 -23.52 1.21 7.23
C ALA A 80 -24.03 0.34 8.38
N THR A 81 -23.71 -0.95 8.32
CA THR A 81 -24.00 -1.87 9.41
C THR A 81 -23.15 -1.55 10.64
N GLU A 82 -23.58 -2.02 11.83
CA GLU A 82 -22.75 -1.90 13.04
C GLU A 82 -21.37 -2.56 12.88
N ASN A 83 -21.29 -3.62 12.07
CA ASN A 83 -20.02 -4.27 11.75
C ASN A 83 -19.13 -3.38 10.87
N ASP A 84 -19.69 -2.72 9.85
CA ASP A 84 -18.93 -1.78 9.02
C ASP A 84 -18.35 -0.65 9.87
N LYS A 85 -19.16 -0.04 10.73
CA LYS A 85 -18.74 1.04 11.65
C LYS A 85 -17.69 0.57 12.64
N TYR A 86 -17.88 -0.64 13.21
CA TYR A 86 -16.90 -1.22 14.13
C TYR A 86 -15.53 -1.41 13.46
N VAL A 87 -15.51 -2.00 12.28
CA VAL A 87 -14.27 -2.24 11.52
C VAL A 87 -13.61 -0.92 11.14
N ALA A 88 -14.37 0.06 10.63
CA ALA A 88 -13.86 1.39 10.29
C ALA A 88 -13.20 2.09 11.49
N LEU A 89 -13.85 2.03 12.66
CA LEU A 89 -13.30 2.58 13.90
C LEU A 89 -11.98 1.89 14.30
N GLN A 90 -11.87 0.56 14.12
CA GLN A 90 -10.62 -0.14 14.41
C GLN A 90 -9.49 0.24 13.43
N PHE A 91 -9.80 0.49 12.15
CA PHE A 91 -8.79 0.99 11.20
C PHE A 91 -8.27 2.36 11.59
N LEU A 92 -9.12 3.31 11.95
CA LEU A 92 -8.69 4.63 12.41
C LEU A 92 -7.85 4.56 13.70
N ARG A 93 -8.24 3.71 14.65
CA ARG A 93 -7.46 3.47 15.87
C ARG A 93 -6.11 2.82 15.59
N ASN A 94 -6.07 1.92 14.62
CA ASN A 94 -4.82 1.32 14.21
C ASN A 94 -3.92 2.35 13.50
N ALA A 95 -4.49 3.22 12.67
CA ALA A 95 -3.76 4.32 12.05
C ALA A 95 -3.16 5.28 13.11
N GLU A 96 -3.91 5.61 14.18
CA GLU A 96 -3.39 6.40 15.30
C GLU A 96 -2.20 5.72 15.99
N VAL A 97 -2.31 4.42 16.25
CA VAL A 97 -1.22 3.66 16.89
C VAL A 97 0.02 3.61 16.00
N ALA A 98 -0.18 3.39 14.70
CA ALA A 98 0.89 3.32 13.73
C ALA A 98 1.59 4.69 13.55
N ALA A 99 0.83 5.79 13.50
CA ALA A 99 1.38 7.14 13.33
C ALA A 99 2.34 7.57 14.46
N LYS A 100 2.43 6.79 15.55
CA LYS A 100 3.43 6.99 16.61
C LYS A 100 4.84 6.47 16.23
N GLY A 101 4.97 5.80 15.08
CA GLY A 101 6.25 5.33 14.56
C GLY A 101 6.89 4.16 15.31
N ILE A 102 6.10 3.38 16.10
CA ILE A 102 6.62 2.24 16.88
C ILE A 102 6.17 0.91 16.28
N LEU A 103 4.91 0.79 15.89
CA LEU A 103 4.33 -0.41 15.29
C LEU A 103 3.81 -0.04 13.90
N PRO A 104 4.18 -0.79 12.86
CA PRO A 104 3.69 -0.51 11.51
C PRO A 104 2.17 -0.72 11.41
N PHE A 105 1.54 -0.07 10.45
CA PHE A 105 0.09 -0.17 10.25
C PHE A 105 -0.39 -1.60 10.02
N CYS A 106 0.42 -2.42 9.35
CA CYS A 106 0.09 -3.80 9.01
C CYS A 106 1.24 -4.75 9.38
N GLN A 107 0.93 -5.94 9.89
CA GLN A 107 1.94 -6.98 10.14
C GLN A 107 2.58 -7.53 8.85
N ASP A 108 1.92 -7.39 7.70
CA ASP A 108 2.52 -7.63 6.38
C ASP A 108 3.07 -6.32 5.85
N THR A 109 4.33 -6.05 6.12
CA THR A 109 5.02 -4.83 5.68
C THR A 109 5.34 -4.84 4.18
N GLY A 110 5.05 -5.94 3.51
CA GLY A 110 4.90 -6.01 2.05
C GLY A 110 6.20 -5.99 1.25
N THR A 111 6.02 -5.92 -0.05
CA THR A 111 7.10 -5.72 -1.04
C THR A 111 7.25 -4.24 -1.33
N ALA A 112 8.48 -3.73 -1.27
CA ALA A 112 8.79 -2.38 -1.71
C ALA A 112 8.75 -2.28 -3.24
N ILE A 113 7.94 -1.36 -3.75
CA ILE A 113 7.81 -1.08 -5.19
C ILE A 113 8.04 0.41 -5.40
N ILE A 114 8.91 0.74 -6.33
CA ILE A 114 9.26 2.12 -6.71
C ILE A 114 9.03 2.27 -8.20
N HIS A 115 8.15 3.19 -8.57
CA HIS A 115 8.01 3.66 -9.94
C HIS A 115 8.55 5.08 -10.01
N GLY A 116 9.58 5.30 -10.84
CA GLY A 116 10.27 6.57 -11.02
C GLY A 116 10.11 7.11 -12.44
N GLU A 117 9.86 8.40 -12.56
CA GLU A 117 9.90 9.15 -13.81
C GLU A 117 11.09 10.13 -13.76
N LYS A 118 12.20 9.76 -14.40
CA LYS A 118 13.44 10.52 -14.39
C LYS A 118 13.49 11.50 -15.55
N GLY A 119 13.45 12.79 -15.23
CA GLY A 119 13.65 13.84 -16.24
C GLY A 119 15.02 13.75 -16.88
N GLN A 120 15.11 14.00 -18.19
CA GLN A 120 16.38 13.93 -18.95
C GLN A 120 17.44 14.94 -18.48
N GLN A 121 17.03 15.96 -17.71
CA GLN A 121 17.93 16.95 -17.10
C GLN A 121 18.28 16.59 -15.65
N VAL A 122 17.97 15.38 -15.20
CA VAL A 122 18.40 14.85 -13.90
C VAL A 122 19.56 13.90 -14.08
N TRP A 123 20.68 14.24 -13.47
CA TRP A 123 21.91 13.44 -13.56
C TRP A 123 22.27 12.88 -12.18
N THR A 124 22.37 11.57 -12.09
CA THR A 124 22.80 10.85 -10.90
C THR A 124 24.26 10.38 -11.01
N GLY A 125 24.66 9.83 -12.16
CA GLY A 125 26.02 9.37 -12.40
C GLY A 125 26.43 8.12 -11.62
N PHE A 126 25.45 7.38 -11.09
CA PHE A 126 25.60 6.11 -10.35
C PHE A 126 24.36 5.23 -10.61
N GLU A 127 24.33 4.03 -10.02
CA GLU A 127 23.20 3.11 -10.11
C GLU A 127 22.05 3.56 -9.19
N ASP A 128 20.99 4.11 -9.78
CA ASP A 128 19.82 4.60 -9.04
C ASP A 128 19.14 3.47 -8.26
N GLU A 129 19.06 2.26 -8.85
CA GLU A 129 18.46 1.09 -8.23
C GLU A 129 19.19 0.66 -6.96
N GLU A 130 20.54 0.70 -6.96
CA GLU A 130 21.33 0.39 -5.75
C GLU A 130 21.04 1.40 -4.64
N ALA A 131 21.05 2.70 -4.95
CA ALA A 131 20.82 3.74 -3.96
C ALA A 131 19.40 3.65 -3.35
N LEU A 132 18.38 3.44 -4.19
CA LEU A 132 17.00 3.25 -3.75
C LEU A 132 16.82 1.96 -2.93
N SER A 133 17.43 0.86 -3.37
CA SER A 133 17.43 -0.43 -2.63
C SER A 133 18.08 -0.30 -1.25
N ARG A 134 19.14 0.49 -1.14
CA ARG A 134 19.79 0.77 0.15
C ARG A 134 18.85 1.49 1.11
N GLY A 135 18.04 2.44 0.62
CA GLY A 135 17.00 3.10 1.42
C GLY A 135 15.95 2.11 1.93
N VAL A 136 15.45 1.22 1.05
CA VAL A 136 14.55 0.13 1.44
C VAL A 136 15.18 -0.76 2.51
N TYR A 137 16.41 -1.21 2.29
CA TYR A 137 17.16 -2.02 3.26
C TYR A 137 17.22 -1.34 4.63
N ASN A 138 17.60 -0.06 4.66
CA ASN A 138 17.72 0.70 5.89
C ASN A 138 16.40 0.72 6.66
N THR A 139 15.30 1.11 6.01
CA THR A 139 13.97 1.17 6.66
C THR A 139 13.58 -0.19 7.25
N PHE A 140 13.65 -1.26 6.44
CA PHE A 140 13.19 -2.57 6.90
C PHE A 140 14.03 -3.16 8.02
N THR A 141 15.31 -2.82 8.10
CA THR A 141 16.21 -3.32 9.15
C THR A 141 16.24 -2.43 10.39
N GLU A 142 16.17 -1.12 10.25
CA GLU A 142 16.25 -0.16 11.36
C GLU A 142 14.90 -0.03 12.11
N ASP A 143 13.77 -0.02 11.36
CA ASP A 143 12.42 0.02 11.93
C ASP A 143 11.91 -1.36 12.38
N ASN A 144 12.75 -2.40 12.29
CA ASN A 144 12.41 -3.78 12.65
C ASN A 144 11.14 -4.30 11.96
N LEU A 145 10.97 -3.96 10.68
CA LEU A 145 9.85 -4.41 9.89
C LEU A 145 9.99 -5.89 9.49
N ARG A 146 8.88 -6.52 9.12
CA ARG A 146 8.88 -7.90 8.69
C ARG A 146 9.52 -8.04 7.30
N TYR A 147 10.49 -8.94 7.15
CA TYR A 147 11.06 -9.28 5.86
C TYR A 147 10.14 -10.25 5.11
N SER A 148 9.56 -9.80 4.00
CA SER A 148 8.56 -10.54 3.24
C SER A 148 9.11 -11.19 1.96
N GLN A 149 10.38 -10.91 1.60
CA GLN A 149 10.98 -11.43 0.38
C GLN A 149 11.67 -12.77 0.60
N ASN A 150 11.39 -13.72 -0.30
CA ASN A 150 12.07 -15.01 -0.35
C ASN A 150 12.93 -15.08 -1.61
N ALA A 151 14.17 -15.55 -1.46
CA ALA A 151 15.07 -15.84 -2.57
C ALA A 151 14.91 -17.29 -3.00
N PRO A 152 14.65 -17.59 -4.29
CA PRO A 152 14.63 -18.95 -4.80
C PRO A 152 16.06 -19.51 -4.88
N LEU A 153 16.30 -20.62 -4.22
CA LEU A 153 17.56 -21.36 -4.34
C LEU A 153 17.49 -22.38 -5.47
N THR A 154 16.33 -22.99 -5.63
CA THR A 154 15.97 -23.89 -6.74
C THR A 154 14.55 -23.57 -7.17
N MET A 155 13.98 -24.35 -8.08
CA MET A 155 12.55 -24.23 -8.44
C MET A 155 11.63 -24.48 -7.23
N TYR A 156 12.07 -25.21 -6.23
CA TYR A 156 11.24 -25.68 -5.11
C TYR A 156 11.71 -25.19 -3.74
N ASP A 157 12.96 -24.77 -3.63
CA ASP A 157 13.57 -24.35 -2.36
C ASP A 157 13.74 -22.84 -2.31
N GLU A 158 13.32 -22.27 -1.20
CA GLU A 158 13.39 -20.83 -0.95
C GLU A 158 13.99 -20.51 0.41
N VAL A 159 14.60 -19.35 0.53
CA VAL A 159 15.11 -18.81 1.79
C VAL A 159 14.68 -17.33 1.93
N ASN A 160 14.28 -16.93 3.14
CA ASN A 160 13.97 -15.52 3.39
C ASN A 160 15.24 -14.67 3.27
N THR A 161 15.18 -13.55 2.55
CA THR A 161 16.35 -12.70 2.26
C THR A 161 16.86 -11.94 3.48
N ARG A 162 16.04 -11.81 4.53
CA ARG A 162 16.35 -11.12 5.80
C ARG A 162 16.69 -9.64 5.67
N CYS A 163 16.23 -9.01 4.59
CA CYS A 163 16.45 -7.58 4.34
C CYS A 163 15.34 -6.95 3.48
N ASN A 164 14.31 -7.72 3.16
CA ASN A 164 13.20 -7.35 2.26
C ASN A 164 13.61 -6.94 0.83
N LEU A 165 14.82 -7.28 0.40
CA LEU A 165 15.27 -7.13 -0.99
C LEU A 165 15.13 -8.47 -1.74
N PRO A 166 15.00 -8.45 -3.08
CA PRO A 166 15.00 -7.27 -3.93
C PRO A 166 13.70 -6.47 -3.84
N ALA A 167 13.79 -5.15 -4.01
CA ALA A 167 12.65 -4.30 -4.31
C ALA A 167 12.31 -4.39 -5.79
N GLN A 168 11.07 -4.05 -6.17
CA GLN A 168 10.76 -3.79 -7.58
C GLN A 168 11.01 -2.31 -7.86
N ILE A 169 11.91 -1.99 -8.78
CA ILE A 169 12.26 -0.62 -9.13
C ILE A 169 12.17 -0.47 -10.65
N ASP A 170 11.24 0.37 -11.11
CA ASP A 170 11.00 0.64 -12.52
C ASP A 170 11.19 2.15 -12.73
N ILE A 171 12.15 2.54 -13.57
CA ILE A 171 12.46 3.95 -13.87
C ILE A 171 12.22 4.22 -15.33
N GLU A 172 11.30 5.14 -15.63
CA GLU A 172 11.00 5.60 -16.98
C GLU A 172 11.65 6.97 -17.23
N ALA A 173 12.18 7.19 -18.44
CA ALA A 173 12.70 8.48 -18.83
C ALA A 173 11.56 9.42 -19.24
N THR A 174 11.63 10.69 -18.81
CA THR A 174 10.67 11.74 -19.16
C THR A 174 11.39 13.04 -19.50
N GLU A 175 10.67 14.06 -19.98
CA GLU A 175 11.25 15.38 -20.20
C GLU A 175 11.39 16.16 -18.89
N GLY A 176 12.31 17.15 -18.89
CA GLY A 176 12.46 18.13 -17.82
C GLY A 176 13.54 17.80 -16.79
N ALA A 177 13.53 18.57 -15.71
CA ALA A 177 14.56 18.59 -14.66
C ALA A 177 14.01 18.14 -13.30
N GLU A 178 12.97 17.29 -13.31
CA GLU A 178 12.36 16.73 -12.12
C GLU A 178 12.46 15.20 -12.13
N TYR A 179 12.72 14.59 -10.99
CA TYR A 179 12.66 13.16 -10.76
C TYR A 179 11.50 12.86 -9.84
N ARG A 180 10.43 12.28 -10.39
CA ARG A 180 9.21 11.98 -9.67
C ARG A 180 9.14 10.50 -9.33
N PHE A 181 8.54 10.20 -8.19
CA PHE A 181 8.38 8.84 -7.71
C PHE A 181 6.97 8.60 -7.17
N VAL A 182 6.51 7.37 -7.33
CA VAL A 182 5.48 6.80 -6.47
C VAL A 182 6.04 5.53 -5.84
N MET A 183 5.97 5.43 -4.54
CA MET A 183 6.49 4.31 -3.76
C MET A 183 5.36 3.61 -3.05
N VAL A 184 5.37 2.28 -3.06
CA VAL A 184 4.27 1.43 -2.58
C VAL A 184 4.83 0.30 -1.75
N ALA A 185 4.30 0.12 -0.54
CA ALA A 185 4.51 -1.09 0.25
C ALA A 185 3.32 -2.05 0.03
N LYS A 186 3.50 -3.03 -0.86
CA LYS A 186 2.43 -3.92 -1.34
C LYS A 186 2.40 -5.23 -0.57
N GLY A 187 1.39 -5.43 0.27
CA GLY A 187 1.19 -6.69 0.98
C GLY A 187 0.88 -7.86 0.05
N GLY A 188 1.31 -9.07 0.41
CA GLY A 188 1.14 -10.28 -0.41
C GLY A 188 -0.31 -10.62 -0.71
N GLY A 189 -1.22 -10.37 0.23
CA GLY A 189 -2.66 -10.56 0.03
C GLY A 189 -3.21 -9.71 -1.11
N SER A 190 -2.90 -8.42 -1.15
CA SER A 190 -3.35 -7.52 -2.22
C SER A 190 -2.60 -7.76 -3.53
N ALA A 191 -1.31 -8.13 -3.48
CA ALA A 191 -0.54 -8.50 -4.66
C ALA A 191 -1.17 -9.70 -5.38
N ASN A 192 -1.61 -10.73 -4.66
CA ASN A 192 -2.29 -11.91 -5.18
C ASN A 192 -3.69 -11.63 -5.76
N LYS A 193 -4.20 -10.41 -5.63
CA LYS A 193 -5.48 -9.98 -6.23
C LYS A 193 -5.27 -9.14 -7.48
N THR A 194 -4.18 -9.37 -8.17
CA THR A 194 -3.90 -8.79 -9.48
C THR A 194 -4.13 -9.85 -10.56
N TYR A 195 -5.02 -9.54 -11.50
CA TYR A 195 -5.48 -10.47 -12.54
C TYR A 195 -5.38 -9.83 -13.92
N PHE A 196 -5.07 -10.66 -14.89
CA PHE A 196 -5.08 -10.31 -16.31
C PHE A 196 -6.01 -11.27 -17.06
N TYR A 197 -6.98 -10.71 -17.78
CA TYR A 197 -7.96 -11.46 -18.57
C TYR A 197 -7.74 -11.14 -20.04
N PRO A 198 -7.30 -12.13 -20.86
CA PRO A 198 -7.08 -11.94 -22.29
C PRO A 198 -8.41 -11.97 -23.05
N MET A 199 -9.15 -10.86 -23.00
CA MET A 199 -10.48 -10.75 -23.60
C MET A 199 -10.44 -10.26 -25.05
N THR A 200 -11.59 -10.24 -25.70
CA THR A 200 -11.83 -9.68 -27.04
C THR A 200 -12.83 -8.52 -26.98
N LYS A 201 -13.08 -7.87 -28.12
CA LYS A 201 -14.04 -6.76 -28.23
C LYS A 201 -15.44 -7.13 -27.75
N ASP A 202 -15.82 -8.42 -27.80
CA ASP A 202 -17.17 -8.87 -27.44
C ASP A 202 -17.51 -8.56 -25.99
N THR A 203 -16.50 -8.56 -25.09
CA THR A 203 -16.68 -8.21 -23.67
C THR A 203 -17.07 -6.74 -23.46
N ILE A 204 -16.63 -5.85 -24.36
CA ILE A 204 -16.84 -4.40 -24.26
C ILE A 204 -17.86 -3.86 -25.30
N GLN A 205 -18.74 -4.70 -25.81
CA GLN A 205 -19.73 -4.26 -26.81
C GLN A 205 -20.69 -3.21 -26.26
N ASN A 206 -21.14 -3.40 -25.03
CA ASN A 206 -22.06 -2.50 -24.32
C ASN A 206 -21.98 -2.77 -22.80
N GLU A 207 -22.73 -1.97 -22.03
CA GLU A 207 -22.80 -2.13 -20.58
C GLU A 207 -23.34 -3.51 -20.15
N GLY A 208 -24.27 -4.09 -20.91
CA GLY A 208 -24.88 -5.39 -20.62
C GLY A 208 -23.91 -6.56 -20.74
N THR A 209 -22.78 -6.41 -21.47
CA THR A 209 -21.72 -7.41 -21.54
C THR A 209 -20.57 -7.09 -20.56
N LEU A 210 -20.19 -5.82 -20.42
CA LEU A 210 -19.05 -5.41 -19.63
C LEU A 210 -19.33 -5.44 -18.12
N ILE A 211 -20.42 -4.81 -17.67
CA ILE A 211 -20.70 -4.69 -16.22
C ILE A 211 -20.85 -6.05 -15.55
N PRO A 212 -21.64 -7.02 -16.06
CA PRO A 212 -21.73 -8.35 -15.46
C PRO A 212 -20.38 -9.06 -15.36
N PHE A 213 -19.53 -8.92 -16.38
CA PHE A 213 -18.17 -9.47 -16.34
C PHE A 213 -17.35 -8.86 -15.21
N LEU A 214 -17.29 -7.52 -15.10
CA LEU A 214 -16.52 -6.83 -14.06
C LEU A 214 -17.05 -7.16 -12.65
N VAL A 215 -18.37 -7.24 -12.47
CA VAL A 215 -19.01 -7.61 -11.20
C VAL A 215 -18.66 -9.06 -10.80
N GLU A 216 -18.67 -10.00 -11.76
CA GLU A 216 -18.23 -11.38 -11.50
C GLU A 216 -16.77 -11.41 -10.99
N LYS A 217 -15.87 -10.60 -11.63
CA LYS A 217 -14.48 -10.54 -11.22
C LYS A 217 -14.30 -9.88 -9.85
N MET A 218 -15.06 -8.83 -9.54
CA MET A 218 -15.06 -8.23 -8.19
C MET A 218 -15.47 -9.24 -7.13
N LYS A 219 -16.51 -10.04 -7.36
CA LYS A 219 -16.93 -11.10 -6.41
C LYS A 219 -15.81 -12.10 -6.11
N SER A 220 -14.97 -12.41 -7.10
CA SER A 220 -13.85 -13.34 -6.94
C SER A 220 -12.72 -12.81 -6.05
N LEU A 221 -12.67 -11.50 -5.76
CA LEU A 221 -11.70 -10.92 -4.84
C LEU A 221 -11.83 -11.48 -3.43
N GLY A 222 -13.08 -11.67 -2.96
CA GLY A 222 -13.34 -12.14 -1.59
C GLY A 222 -12.77 -11.19 -0.53
N THR A 223 -12.53 -11.70 0.68
CA THR A 223 -12.06 -10.91 1.83
C THR A 223 -10.60 -11.18 2.22
N ALA A 224 -9.91 -12.10 1.54
CA ALA A 224 -8.57 -12.57 1.94
C ALA A 224 -7.47 -11.49 1.86
N ALA A 225 -7.68 -10.42 1.08
CA ALA A 225 -6.75 -9.31 0.94
C ALA A 225 -7.14 -8.08 1.77
N CYS A 226 -7.99 -8.24 2.78
CA CYS A 226 -8.39 -7.21 3.73
C CYS A 226 -9.08 -5.99 3.08
N PRO A 227 -10.38 -6.11 2.68
CA PRO A 227 -11.19 -4.98 2.29
C PRO A 227 -11.44 -4.02 3.50
N PRO A 228 -11.90 -2.78 3.29
CA PRO A 228 -12.36 -2.21 2.01
C PRO A 228 -11.23 -1.97 1.02
N TYR A 229 -11.51 -2.22 -0.26
CA TYR A 229 -10.51 -2.10 -1.33
C TYR A 229 -10.58 -0.76 -2.07
N HIS A 230 -9.44 -0.33 -2.61
CA HIS A 230 -9.39 0.53 -3.78
C HIS A 230 -9.24 -0.39 -5.00
N ILE A 231 -10.29 -0.56 -5.79
CA ILE A 231 -10.29 -1.49 -6.91
C ILE A 231 -9.92 -0.73 -8.19
N ALA A 232 -9.05 -1.31 -9.01
CA ALA A 232 -8.76 -0.79 -10.33
C ALA A 232 -9.08 -1.81 -11.42
N PHE A 233 -9.76 -1.34 -12.45
CA PHE A 233 -9.93 -2.03 -13.73
C PHE A 233 -9.22 -1.25 -14.82
N VAL A 234 -8.48 -1.95 -15.66
CA VAL A 234 -7.85 -1.36 -16.84
C VAL A 234 -8.29 -2.14 -18.07
N ILE A 235 -8.97 -1.46 -18.97
CA ILE A 235 -9.55 -2.05 -20.18
C ILE A 235 -8.71 -1.63 -21.38
N GLY A 236 -8.06 -2.58 -22.04
CA GLY A 236 -7.11 -2.35 -23.13
C GLY A 236 -5.66 -2.40 -22.62
N GLY A 237 -4.78 -1.86 -23.45
CA GLY A 237 -3.34 -1.87 -23.25
C GLY A 237 -2.62 -2.32 -24.51
N THR A 238 -1.45 -1.75 -24.78
CA THR A 238 -0.60 -2.12 -25.90
C THR A 238 0.19 -3.41 -25.63
N SER A 239 0.32 -3.79 -24.36
CA SER A 239 0.90 -5.04 -23.88
C SER A 239 0.28 -5.47 -22.56
N ALA A 240 0.55 -6.70 -22.11
CA ALA A 240 0.13 -7.19 -20.80
C ALA A 240 0.80 -6.40 -19.67
N GLU A 241 2.10 -6.10 -19.81
CA GLU A 241 2.88 -5.34 -18.83
C GLU A 241 2.32 -3.93 -18.65
N LYS A 242 2.01 -3.22 -19.76
CA LYS A 242 1.43 -1.87 -19.68
C LYS A 242 0.03 -1.89 -19.05
N ASN A 243 -0.79 -2.92 -19.33
CA ASN A 243 -2.07 -3.08 -18.66
C ASN A 243 -1.90 -3.29 -17.14
N LEU A 244 -1.05 -4.24 -16.72
CA LEU A 244 -0.86 -4.57 -15.31
C LEU A 244 -0.15 -3.46 -14.52
N LEU A 245 0.81 -2.75 -15.12
CA LEU A 245 1.40 -1.56 -14.49
C LEU A 245 0.34 -0.48 -14.27
N THR A 246 -0.52 -0.25 -15.28
CA THR A 246 -1.61 0.72 -15.15
C THR A 246 -2.60 0.30 -14.06
N VAL A 247 -2.93 -0.98 -13.92
CA VAL A 247 -3.76 -1.50 -12.80
C VAL A 247 -3.13 -1.17 -11.45
N LYS A 248 -1.83 -1.43 -11.30
CA LYS A 248 -1.10 -1.14 -10.05
C LYS A 248 -1.20 0.34 -9.68
N LEU A 249 -0.85 1.22 -10.61
CA LEU A 249 -0.86 2.67 -10.38
C LEU A 249 -2.29 3.24 -10.23
N ALA A 250 -3.27 2.72 -10.96
CA ALA A 250 -4.66 3.12 -10.80
C ALA A 250 -5.23 2.73 -9.44
N SER A 251 -4.84 1.56 -8.89
CA SER A 251 -5.30 1.11 -7.57
C SER A 251 -4.83 1.99 -6.40
N ILE A 252 -3.83 2.83 -6.62
CA ILE A 252 -3.30 3.81 -5.67
C ILE A 252 -3.60 5.26 -6.08
N LYS A 253 -4.57 5.46 -6.99
CA LYS A 253 -5.07 6.76 -7.44
C LYS A 253 -4.06 7.61 -8.24
N TYR A 254 -2.96 7.03 -8.72
CA TYR A 254 -1.93 7.76 -9.48
C TYR A 254 -2.50 8.41 -10.75
N TYR A 255 -3.51 7.80 -11.36
CA TYR A 255 -4.13 8.25 -12.60
C TYR A 255 -5.43 9.06 -12.41
N ASP A 256 -5.69 9.59 -11.22
CA ASP A 256 -6.95 10.30 -10.94
C ASP A 256 -7.11 11.60 -11.72
N SER A 257 -6.03 12.19 -12.19
CA SER A 257 -6.03 13.40 -13.03
C SER A 257 -6.11 13.13 -14.54
N LEU A 258 -6.29 11.88 -14.99
CA LEU A 258 -6.52 11.59 -16.40
C LEU A 258 -7.79 12.27 -16.92
N PRO A 259 -7.85 12.59 -18.24
CA PRO A 259 -9.09 13.00 -18.89
C PRO A 259 -10.22 11.98 -18.66
N THR A 260 -11.47 12.44 -18.68
CA THR A 260 -12.65 11.58 -18.54
C THR A 260 -13.23 11.11 -19.88
N THR A 261 -12.62 11.51 -20.99
CA THR A 261 -13.00 11.11 -22.34
C THR A 261 -11.77 10.75 -23.17
N GLY A 262 -11.93 9.78 -24.05
CA GLY A 262 -10.93 9.44 -25.06
C GLY A 262 -10.94 10.39 -26.25
N ASP A 263 -9.94 10.27 -27.12
CA ASP A 263 -9.90 10.88 -28.43
C ASP A 263 -9.17 9.98 -29.44
N GLU A 264 -9.03 10.44 -30.67
CA GLU A 264 -8.40 9.68 -31.76
C GLU A 264 -6.88 9.58 -31.67
N THR A 265 -6.23 10.30 -30.74
CA THR A 265 -4.78 10.20 -30.53
C THR A 265 -4.39 8.94 -29.76
N GLY A 266 -5.34 8.25 -29.15
CA GLY A 266 -5.12 7.07 -28.33
C GLY A 266 -4.73 7.39 -26.88
N ARG A 267 -5.09 8.57 -26.39
CA ARG A 267 -4.88 8.90 -24.97
C ARG A 267 -5.69 7.99 -24.06
N ALA A 268 -5.13 7.67 -22.93
CA ALA A 268 -5.83 7.02 -21.83
C ALA A 268 -6.90 7.96 -21.24
N PHE A 269 -8.00 7.38 -20.76
CA PHE A 269 -9.00 8.14 -20.04
C PHE A 269 -9.61 7.32 -18.90
N ARG A 270 -10.23 8.01 -17.98
CA ARG A 270 -10.93 7.49 -16.82
C ARG A 270 -12.43 7.56 -17.02
N ASP A 271 -13.13 6.43 -16.88
CA ASP A 271 -14.59 6.36 -17.02
C ASP A 271 -15.28 6.50 -15.66
N VAL A 272 -15.47 7.74 -15.23
CA VAL A 272 -16.03 8.07 -13.91
C VAL A 272 -17.47 7.57 -13.74
N ASP A 273 -18.29 7.56 -14.81
CA ASP A 273 -19.66 7.07 -14.75
C ASP A 273 -19.70 5.55 -14.50
N LEU A 274 -18.82 4.81 -15.17
CA LEU A 274 -18.69 3.36 -14.96
C LEU A 274 -18.12 3.06 -13.57
N GLU A 275 -17.18 3.85 -13.06
CA GLU A 275 -16.66 3.73 -11.69
C GLU A 275 -17.79 3.80 -10.67
N GLN A 276 -18.68 4.78 -10.78
CA GLN A 276 -19.82 4.94 -9.88
C GLN A 276 -20.86 3.81 -9.99
N LYS A 277 -21.08 3.29 -11.20
CA LYS A 277 -21.94 2.12 -11.40
C LYS A 277 -21.37 0.89 -10.71
N LEU A 278 -20.09 0.63 -10.92
CA LEU A 278 -19.39 -0.52 -10.31
C LEU A 278 -19.27 -0.40 -8.80
N LEU A 279 -19.11 0.81 -8.25
CA LEU A 279 -19.08 1.01 -6.80
C LEU A 279 -20.42 0.65 -6.16
N ARG A 280 -21.54 1.02 -6.77
CA ARG A 280 -22.87 0.56 -6.31
C ARG A 280 -23.00 -0.95 -6.36
N GLU A 281 -22.53 -1.58 -7.43
CA GLU A 281 -22.53 -3.04 -7.52
C GLU A 281 -21.62 -3.69 -6.45
N ALA A 282 -20.46 -3.11 -6.14
CA ALA A 282 -19.58 -3.58 -5.09
C ALA A 282 -20.26 -3.55 -3.71
N HIS A 283 -21.01 -2.49 -3.42
CA HIS A 283 -21.82 -2.37 -2.20
C HIS A 283 -22.91 -3.42 -2.13
N ASN A 284 -23.53 -3.79 -3.26
CA ASN A 284 -24.58 -4.81 -3.35
C ASN A 284 -24.04 -6.25 -3.20
N ILE A 285 -22.74 -6.47 -3.37
CA ILE A 285 -22.13 -7.81 -3.22
C ILE A 285 -22.28 -8.35 -1.79
N GLY A 286 -22.31 -7.48 -0.78
CA GLY A 286 -22.53 -7.87 0.62
C GLY A 286 -21.34 -8.53 1.32
N LEU A 287 -20.14 -8.50 0.73
CA LEU A 287 -18.91 -9.02 1.35
C LEU A 287 -18.42 -8.14 2.50
N GLY A 288 -18.67 -6.83 2.43
CA GLY A 288 -18.26 -5.86 3.43
C GLY A 288 -16.77 -5.77 3.65
N ALA A 289 -16.38 -5.12 4.74
CA ALA A 289 -14.97 -4.94 5.08
C ALA A 289 -14.27 -6.25 5.47
N GLN A 290 -14.92 -7.14 6.23
CA GLN A 290 -14.34 -8.41 6.69
C GLN A 290 -15.38 -9.53 6.79
N PHE A 291 -16.51 -9.26 7.39
CA PHE A 291 -17.49 -10.25 7.85
C PHE A 291 -18.91 -9.93 7.36
N GLY A 292 -19.05 -9.44 6.16
CA GLY A 292 -20.31 -8.95 5.62
C GLY A 292 -20.49 -7.45 5.81
N GLY A 293 -21.45 -6.86 5.11
CA GLY A 293 -21.75 -5.45 5.11
C GLY A 293 -21.65 -4.81 3.72
N LYS A 294 -21.72 -3.50 3.67
CA LYS A 294 -21.73 -2.70 2.44
C LYS A 294 -20.33 -2.47 1.87
N TYR A 295 -19.35 -2.21 2.72
CA TYR A 295 -18.06 -1.66 2.33
C TYR A 295 -17.04 -2.73 1.93
N MET A 296 -17.23 -3.34 0.76
CA MET A 296 -16.22 -4.14 0.09
C MET A 296 -15.14 -3.25 -0.54
N ALA A 297 -15.51 -2.08 -1.03
CA ALA A 297 -14.62 -1.12 -1.66
C ALA A 297 -14.91 0.31 -1.17
N HIS A 298 -13.86 1.10 -1.03
CA HIS A 298 -13.94 2.54 -0.83
C HIS A 298 -14.25 3.26 -2.14
N ASP A 299 -13.58 2.83 -3.20
CA ASP A 299 -13.73 3.39 -4.53
C ASP A 299 -13.27 2.40 -5.61
N ILE A 300 -13.62 2.71 -6.85
CA ILE A 300 -13.22 1.94 -8.03
C ILE A 300 -12.65 2.90 -9.06
N ARG A 301 -11.59 2.47 -9.76
CA ARG A 301 -11.02 3.17 -10.92
C ARG A 301 -11.21 2.34 -12.16
N VAL A 302 -11.65 2.96 -13.24
CA VAL A 302 -11.77 2.34 -14.55
C VAL A 302 -11.00 3.16 -15.57
N ILE A 303 -9.85 2.60 -15.98
CA ILE A 303 -8.98 3.24 -16.98
C ILE A 303 -9.16 2.54 -18.32
N ARG A 304 -9.35 3.33 -19.36
CA ARG A 304 -9.43 2.86 -20.75
C ARG A 304 -8.15 3.22 -21.49
N LEU A 305 -7.48 2.19 -22.01
CA LEU A 305 -6.25 2.32 -22.81
C LEU A 305 -6.51 1.99 -24.28
N PRO A 306 -5.71 2.53 -25.20
CA PRO A 306 -5.65 2.04 -26.58
C PRO A 306 -5.23 0.56 -26.58
N ARG A 307 -5.62 -0.17 -27.62
CA ARG A 307 -5.36 -1.60 -27.72
C ARG A 307 -5.08 -2.03 -29.15
N HIS A 308 -4.50 -3.21 -29.31
CA HIS A 308 -4.47 -3.90 -30.60
C HIS A 308 -5.91 -4.30 -31.01
N GLY A 309 -6.27 -4.16 -32.29
CA GLY A 309 -7.61 -4.43 -32.78
C GLY A 309 -8.14 -5.84 -32.46
N ALA A 310 -7.26 -6.85 -32.49
CA ALA A 310 -7.63 -8.25 -32.23
C ALA A 310 -7.66 -8.65 -30.74
N SER A 311 -7.22 -7.80 -29.83
CA SER A 311 -7.19 -8.12 -28.39
C SER A 311 -7.87 -7.00 -27.58
N CYS A 312 -8.47 -7.36 -26.45
CA CYS A 312 -9.02 -6.42 -25.49
C CYS A 312 -8.72 -6.90 -24.06
N PRO A 313 -7.45 -6.84 -23.63
CA PRO A 313 -7.11 -7.28 -22.29
C PRO A 313 -7.85 -6.44 -21.25
N ILE A 314 -8.25 -7.10 -20.16
CA ILE A 314 -8.83 -6.45 -18.99
C ILE A 314 -7.97 -6.86 -17.79
N GLY A 315 -7.40 -5.86 -17.12
CA GLY A 315 -6.70 -6.04 -15.87
C GLY A 315 -7.58 -5.67 -14.68
N MET A 316 -7.40 -6.36 -13.57
CA MET A 316 -8.03 -6.02 -12.29
C MET A 316 -6.99 -6.13 -11.17
N GLY A 317 -6.98 -5.19 -10.27
CA GLY A 317 -6.14 -5.25 -9.07
C GLY A 317 -6.70 -4.40 -7.95
N VAL A 318 -6.10 -4.53 -6.78
CA VAL A 318 -6.58 -3.81 -5.59
C VAL A 318 -5.42 -3.21 -4.80
N SER A 319 -5.67 -2.08 -4.13
CA SER A 319 -5.02 -1.72 -2.88
C SER A 319 -5.96 -2.09 -1.74
N CYS A 320 -5.42 -2.63 -0.65
CA CYS A 320 -6.25 -3.10 0.48
C CYS A 320 -6.46 -1.97 1.52
N SER A 321 -7.10 -2.29 2.62
CA SER A 321 -7.31 -1.34 3.74
C SER A 321 -6.03 -0.76 4.34
N ALA A 322 -4.86 -1.36 4.04
CA ALA A 322 -3.55 -0.79 4.28
C ALA A 322 -3.04 -0.17 2.97
N ASP A 323 -3.60 0.96 2.58
CA ASP A 323 -3.29 1.66 1.32
C ASP A 323 -1.98 2.45 1.44
N ARG A 324 -0.86 1.72 1.50
CA ARG A 324 0.48 2.23 1.77
C ARG A 324 1.19 2.65 0.50
N ASN A 325 1.05 3.90 0.15
CA ASN A 325 1.75 4.49 -0.99
C ASN A 325 1.98 5.98 -0.77
N ILE A 326 3.04 6.52 -1.34
CA ILE A 326 3.48 7.91 -1.18
C ILE A 326 4.08 8.42 -2.49
N LYS A 327 3.83 9.68 -2.81
CA LYS A 327 4.53 10.38 -3.86
C LYS A 327 5.77 11.09 -3.32
N ALA A 328 6.79 11.19 -4.17
CA ALA A 328 7.99 11.93 -3.87
C ALA A 328 8.54 12.60 -5.13
N LYS A 329 9.34 13.63 -4.96
CA LYS A 329 10.02 14.28 -6.07
C LYS A 329 11.34 14.91 -5.66
N ILE A 330 12.25 14.98 -6.63
CA ILE A 330 13.50 15.73 -6.51
C ILE A 330 13.52 16.75 -7.64
N ASN A 331 13.81 17.99 -7.30
CA ASN A 331 14.01 19.07 -8.23
C ASN A 331 15.16 19.99 -7.74
N ARG A 332 15.43 21.09 -8.42
CA ARG A 332 16.47 22.04 -8.03
C ARG A 332 16.39 22.55 -6.59
N ASP A 333 15.20 22.55 -6.00
CA ASP A 333 14.94 23.08 -4.67
C ASP A 333 15.10 22.05 -3.56
N GLY A 334 15.33 20.77 -3.89
CA GLY A 334 15.57 19.70 -2.93
C GLY A 334 14.74 18.45 -3.16
N ILE A 335 14.63 17.66 -2.10
CA ILE A 335 13.90 16.39 -2.03
C ILE A 335 12.59 16.62 -1.28
N TRP A 336 11.50 16.19 -1.88
CA TRP A 336 10.15 16.43 -1.38
C TRP A 336 9.39 15.11 -1.22
N LEU A 337 8.67 14.98 -0.11
CA LEU A 337 7.76 13.87 0.16
C LEU A 337 6.33 14.38 0.32
N GLU A 338 5.36 13.59 -0.14
CA GLU A 338 3.94 13.80 0.12
C GLU A 338 3.68 13.90 1.64
N VAL A 339 2.76 14.78 2.02
CA VAL A 339 2.34 14.93 3.42
C VAL A 339 1.37 13.80 3.76
N MET A 340 1.76 12.96 4.71
CA MET A 340 0.93 11.86 5.20
C MET A 340 0.16 12.26 6.47
N ASP A 341 -0.93 11.52 6.79
CA ASP A 341 -1.78 11.82 7.95
C ASP A 341 -1.13 11.36 9.27
N ALA A 342 -0.53 12.32 9.96
CA ALA A 342 0.07 12.08 11.27
C ALA A 342 -0.95 12.11 12.45
N ASN A 343 -2.19 12.56 12.21
CA ASN A 343 -3.20 12.74 13.24
C ASN A 343 -4.57 12.13 12.89
N PRO A 344 -4.66 10.84 12.56
CA PRO A 344 -5.91 10.20 12.15
C PRO A 344 -6.99 10.21 13.24
N THR A 345 -6.62 10.41 14.51
CA THR A 345 -7.57 10.53 15.64
C THR A 345 -8.55 11.69 15.47
N GLU A 346 -8.16 12.76 14.77
CA GLU A 346 -9.04 13.90 14.50
C GLU A 346 -10.32 13.48 13.74
N LEU A 347 -10.22 12.41 12.95
CA LEU A 347 -11.32 11.85 12.17
C LEU A 347 -12.28 10.97 12.99
N ILE A 348 -11.87 10.56 14.19
CA ILE A 348 -12.73 9.77 15.08
C ILE A 348 -13.72 10.73 15.76
N PRO A 349 -15.06 10.54 15.64
CA PRO A 349 -16.04 11.33 16.35
C PRO A 349 -15.76 11.35 17.85
N GLU A 350 -15.90 12.49 18.48
CA GLU A 350 -15.57 12.69 19.91
C GLU A 350 -16.29 11.69 20.82
N SER A 351 -17.54 11.38 20.52
CA SER A 351 -18.35 10.38 21.24
C SER A 351 -17.79 8.96 21.21
N LEU A 352 -16.93 8.65 20.24
CA LEU A 352 -16.29 7.34 20.07
C LEU A 352 -14.83 7.33 20.52
N ARG A 353 -14.26 8.47 20.89
CA ARG A 353 -12.87 8.55 21.37
C ARG A 353 -12.75 7.93 22.75
N ARG A 354 -11.69 7.15 22.95
CA ARG A 354 -11.32 6.65 24.27
C ARG A 354 -10.54 7.71 25.05
N PRO A 355 -10.59 7.68 26.37
CA PRO A 355 -9.71 8.55 27.18
C PRO A 355 -8.23 8.32 26.80
N GLY A 356 -7.58 9.40 26.35
CA GLY A 356 -6.17 9.37 25.92
C GLY A 356 -5.95 9.12 24.42
N GLU A 357 -6.98 8.80 23.62
CA GLU A 357 -6.86 8.83 22.15
C GLU A 357 -6.62 10.27 21.67
N GLY A 358 -5.62 10.46 20.79
CA GLY A 358 -5.21 11.78 20.29
C GLY A 358 -4.30 12.59 21.22
N THR A 359 -3.98 12.09 22.41
CA THR A 359 -2.96 12.71 23.24
C THR A 359 -1.57 12.25 22.78
N LYS A 360 -0.64 13.18 22.61
CA LYS A 360 0.77 12.82 22.44
C LYS A 360 1.18 11.97 23.63
N GLY A 361 1.78 10.81 23.34
CA GLY A 361 2.33 9.94 24.38
C GLY A 361 3.27 10.75 25.29
N ILE A 362 3.27 10.43 26.58
CA ILE A 362 4.24 11.02 27.52
C ILE A 362 5.56 10.35 27.23
N GLU A 363 6.52 11.09 26.73
CA GLU A 363 7.88 10.63 26.55
C GLU A 363 8.54 10.49 27.93
N ILE A 364 8.76 9.26 28.36
CA ILE A 364 9.37 8.96 29.64
C ILE A 364 10.78 8.44 29.41
N ASP A 365 11.77 9.22 29.81
CA ASP A 365 13.15 8.80 29.75
C ASP A 365 13.45 7.75 30.84
N LEU A 366 13.42 6.48 30.41
CA LEU A 366 13.68 5.34 31.28
C LEU A 366 15.14 5.26 31.78
N SER A 367 16.07 5.99 31.15
CA SER A 367 17.48 6.04 31.57
C SER A 367 17.67 6.74 32.91
N LYS A 368 16.73 7.58 33.31
CA LYS A 368 16.77 8.34 34.58
C LYS A 368 16.41 7.53 35.84
N GLY A 369 16.12 6.23 35.67
CA GLY A 369 15.77 5.35 36.77
C GLY A 369 14.29 5.44 37.21
N ILE A 370 13.85 4.42 37.97
CA ILE A 370 12.45 4.19 38.30
C ILE A 370 11.83 5.32 39.13
N ASP A 371 12.60 5.96 39.99
CA ASP A 371 12.08 7.00 40.87
C ASP A 371 11.85 8.33 40.12
N ALA A 372 12.70 8.66 39.15
CA ALA A 372 12.48 9.79 38.28
C ALA A 372 11.26 9.59 37.35
N VAL A 373 11.07 8.37 36.85
CA VAL A 373 9.88 7.99 36.08
C VAL A 373 8.61 8.12 36.93
N ARG A 374 8.63 7.69 38.19
CA ARG A 374 7.51 7.86 39.12
C ARG A 374 7.22 9.33 39.41
N ALA A 375 8.23 10.14 39.63
CA ALA A 375 8.09 11.58 39.86
C ALA A 375 7.46 12.28 38.65
N GLU A 376 7.86 11.91 37.44
CA GLU A 376 7.26 12.44 36.21
C GLU A 376 5.78 12.04 36.09
N LEU A 377 5.45 10.77 36.27
CA LEU A 377 4.09 10.26 36.20
C LEU A 377 3.16 10.84 37.27
N THR A 378 3.67 11.29 38.42
CA THR A 378 2.85 11.95 39.45
C THR A 378 2.33 13.33 39.03
N LYS A 379 2.90 13.96 38.01
CA LYS A 379 2.45 15.25 37.48
C LYS A 379 1.12 15.13 36.70
N TYR A 380 0.72 13.89 36.32
CA TYR A 380 -0.46 13.65 35.51
C TYR A 380 -1.68 13.20 36.32
N PRO A 381 -2.93 13.59 35.94
CA PRO A 381 -4.14 13.21 36.68
C PRO A 381 -4.35 11.68 36.71
N VAL A 382 -5.00 11.17 37.75
CA VAL A 382 -5.27 9.72 37.95
C VAL A 382 -6.09 9.09 36.83
N SER A 383 -6.81 9.88 36.05
CA SER A 383 -7.59 9.46 34.90
C SER A 383 -6.72 9.10 33.68
N THR A 384 -5.41 9.42 33.69
CA THR A 384 -4.51 9.11 32.59
C THR A 384 -4.18 7.60 32.60
N PRO A 385 -4.25 6.87 31.46
CA PRO A 385 -4.01 5.42 31.39
C PRO A 385 -2.67 4.98 32.01
N ALA A 386 -1.61 5.78 31.85
CA ALA A 386 -0.29 5.53 32.41
C ALA A 386 -0.25 5.44 33.95
N ARG A 387 -1.16 6.13 34.66
CA ARG A 387 -1.23 6.09 36.13
C ARG A 387 -1.96 4.86 36.65
N ARG A 388 -2.89 4.29 35.87
CA ARG A 388 -3.59 3.03 36.24
C ARG A 388 -2.69 1.81 36.24
N CYS A 389 -1.70 1.75 35.35
CA CYS A 389 -0.77 0.61 35.29
C CYS A 389 0.17 0.53 36.49
N LEU A 390 0.49 1.64 37.17
CA LEU A 390 1.39 1.65 38.34
C LEU A 390 0.69 1.44 39.69
N SER A 391 -0.63 1.66 39.75
CA SER A 391 -1.39 1.46 40.99
C SER A 391 -1.72 0.00 41.30
N THR A 392 -1.59 -0.90 40.32
CA THR A 392 -1.87 -2.34 40.49
C THR A 392 -0.68 -3.20 40.88
N SER A 393 0.51 -2.63 41.07
CA SER A 393 1.73 -3.39 41.41
C SER A 393 2.13 -3.34 42.89
N ARG A 394 1.23 -2.97 43.82
CA ARG A 394 1.43 -3.16 45.26
C ARG A 394 0.64 -4.37 45.76
N THR A 395 1.18 -5.55 45.56
CA THR A 395 0.97 -6.66 46.48
C THR A 395 2.29 -7.09 47.07
N THR A 396 2.43 -6.95 48.37
CA THR A 396 3.52 -7.48 49.22
C THR A 396 3.78 -8.94 48.86
N PRO A 397 5.05 -9.40 48.87
CA PRO A 397 5.35 -10.80 48.64
C PRO A 397 4.88 -11.64 49.85
N SER A 398 3.85 -12.43 49.70
CA SER A 398 3.59 -13.54 50.57
C SER A 398 4.45 -14.72 50.11
N SER A 399 5.29 -15.18 50.99
CA SER A 399 6.20 -16.31 50.84
C SER A 399 5.43 -17.63 50.84
N THR A 400 4.90 -18.05 49.71
CA THR A 400 4.52 -19.45 49.43
C THR A 400 4.62 -19.68 47.90
N PRO A 401 5.38 -20.70 47.47
CA PRO A 401 5.47 -20.99 46.03
C PRO A 401 4.14 -21.59 45.54
N VAL A 402 3.43 -20.85 44.75
CA VAL A 402 2.30 -21.35 43.96
C VAL A 402 2.85 -21.77 42.59
N PRO A 403 2.49 -22.97 42.09
CA PRO A 403 2.91 -23.42 40.77
C PRO A 403 2.39 -22.50 39.68
N PRO A 404 3.10 -22.34 38.56
CA PRO A 404 2.74 -21.37 37.54
C PRO A 404 1.40 -21.72 36.92
N ARG A 405 0.37 -20.90 37.21
CA ARG A 405 -0.85 -20.91 36.43
C ARG A 405 -0.54 -20.40 35.04
N ARG A 406 -0.88 -21.19 34.03
CA ARG A 406 -0.85 -20.78 32.64
C ARG A 406 -1.59 -19.43 32.49
N PRO A 407 -1.04 -18.46 31.76
CA PRO A 407 -1.76 -17.21 31.50
C PRO A 407 -3.11 -17.55 30.87
N ARG A 408 -4.20 -17.02 31.40
CA ARG A 408 -5.48 -16.98 30.69
C ARG A 408 -5.23 -16.14 29.45
N ALA A 409 -5.38 -16.76 28.30
CA ALA A 409 -5.35 -16.10 27.01
C ALA A 409 -6.35 -14.94 27.02
N ILE A 410 -5.87 -13.74 26.78
CA ILE A 410 -6.68 -12.64 26.26
C ILE A 410 -7.35 -13.20 25.01
N PRO A 411 -8.65 -13.03 24.78
CA PRO A 411 -9.24 -13.47 23.53
C PRO A 411 -8.66 -12.64 22.40
N VAL A 412 -7.60 -13.15 21.81
CA VAL A 412 -7.18 -12.79 20.46
C VAL A 412 -8.30 -13.36 19.59
N VAL A 413 -9.02 -12.48 18.90
CA VAL A 413 -9.94 -12.90 17.85
C VAL A 413 -9.15 -13.79 16.92
N PRO A 414 -9.47 -15.08 16.77
CA PRO A 414 -8.68 -15.96 15.95
C PRO A 414 -8.87 -15.53 14.51
N TRP A 415 -7.83 -15.04 13.87
CA TRP A 415 -7.72 -15.08 12.42
C TRP A 415 -7.91 -16.56 12.03
N ALA A 416 -9.03 -16.84 11.37
CA ALA A 416 -9.32 -18.17 10.87
C ALA A 416 -8.22 -18.56 9.88
N ARG A 417 -7.18 -19.23 10.38
CA ARG A 417 -6.31 -20.04 9.55
C ARG A 417 -7.21 -21.11 8.94
N ARG A 418 -7.60 -20.95 7.70
CA ARG A 418 -8.00 -22.11 6.93
C ARG A 418 -6.79 -23.03 6.90
N ARG A 419 -6.89 -24.14 7.65
CA ARG A 419 -5.95 -25.26 7.54
C ARG A 419 -5.97 -25.69 6.08
N PRO A 420 -4.80 -25.93 5.46
CA PRO A 420 -4.78 -26.78 4.28
C PRO A 420 -5.42 -28.09 4.69
N THR A 421 -6.35 -28.59 3.88
CA THR A 421 -6.90 -29.92 4.01
C THR A 421 -5.73 -30.90 4.09
N ALA A 422 -5.66 -31.62 5.20
CA ALA A 422 -4.64 -32.63 5.41
C ALA A 422 -4.71 -33.65 4.26
N TRP A 423 -3.66 -33.70 3.48
CA TRP A 423 -3.37 -34.85 2.64
C TRP A 423 -3.02 -36.00 3.59
N THR A 424 -3.90 -36.97 3.72
CA THR A 424 -3.60 -38.28 4.31
C THR A 424 -2.62 -38.99 3.38
N PRO A 425 -1.45 -39.41 3.86
CA PRO A 425 -0.58 -40.27 3.07
C PRO A 425 -1.19 -41.65 3.02
N THR A 426 -1.73 -42.06 1.87
CA THR A 426 -2.01 -43.45 1.62
C THR A 426 -0.67 -44.17 1.45
N SER A 427 -0.39 -45.06 2.37
CA SER A 427 0.77 -45.93 2.35
C SER A 427 0.80 -46.75 1.05
N MET A 428 1.74 -46.44 0.16
CA MET A 428 2.21 -47.38 -0.87
C MET A 428 3.64 -47.76 -0.56
N SER A 429 3.79 -48.93 0.05
CA SER A 429 5.06 -49.66 0.10
C SER A 429 5.39 -50.16 -1.28
N SER A 430 6.32 -49.59 -1.99
CA SER A 430 6.96 -50.19 -3.15
C SER A 430 8.42 -50.48 -2.80
N ARG A 431 8.72 -51.78 -2.67
CA ARG A 431 10.08 -52.33 -2.58
C ARG A 431 10.83 -52.00 -3.85
N ILE A 432 11.91 -51.24 -3.72
CA ILE A 432 12.89 -51.13 -4.81
C ILE A 432 13.85 -52.29 -4.71
N THR A 433 13.80 -53.19 -5.69
CA THR A 433 14.81 -54.24 -5.92
C THR A 433 15.91 -53.61 -6.79
N VAL A 434 17.12 -53.60 -6.28
CA VAL A 434 18.33 -53.21 -7.02
C VAL A 434 18.83 -54.46 -7.75
N PRO A 435 19.06 -54.48 -9.07
CA PRO A 435 19.80 -55.55 -9.72
C PRO A 435 21.30 -55.34 -9.56
N ALA A 436 21.98 -56.41 -9.14
CA ALA A 436 23.42 -56.49 -9.05
C ALA A 436 24.04 -56.58 -10.44
N SER A 437 25.21 -55.91 -10.53
CA SER A 437 26.13 -55.84 -11.65
C SER A 437 26.63 -57.20 -12.13
N SER A 438 26.76 -57.34 -13.39
CA SER A 438 27.87 -58.04 -14.04
C SER A 438 28.31 -57.23 -15.26
#